data_0b1ed382704693880c179b93ff565140
#
_entry.id   0b1ed382704693880c179b93ff565140
#
_cell.length_a   1.000
_cell.length_b   1.000
_cell.length_c   1.000
_cell.angle_alpha   90.00
_cell.angle_beta   90.00
_cell.angle_gamma   90.00
#
_symmetry.space_group_name_H-M   'P 1'
#
loop_
_entity.id
_entity.type
_entity.pdbx_description
1 polymer ?
#
loop_
_entity_poly.entity_id
_entity_poly.type
_entity_poly.pdbx_seq_one_letter_code
_entity_poly.pdbx_strand_id
1 'polypeptide(L)'
;MFISAIVGYFYDEVSVALGIISAGLLTIFLGMVFMFFTRDHKKEIQKREGYIVVTFGWIFMSLSGCLPYLFTGAIPSFTNAFFETISGYTTTGASILNDIEAIPDGVLFWRSTTHWIGGMGIIVLAIAILPLLGIGGMQLFAAEAPGPNADKLHPRITDTAKRLWLIYFGYTVAETILLKIAGMSFLDAVNHAMSTLSTGGFSTKNASVAYWNDNPAVQYIIILFMFLAGTNFILSYFAFKGKLRNVWKDEEFKLYAAFTVGFTVLVVFIIILRADVSISSIDHPMVFGEYESAIRHGLFQVISVITTTGFVSADFTMWAPFATIIFFGLMFLGGSAGSTSGGIKVVRHLMIIRNGVLEFKRTLHPN
;
A
#
# COMPACT_ATOMS: atom_id res chain seq x y z
N MET A 1 -14.81 -8.64 -6.44
CA MET A 1 -16.25 -8.39 -6.65
C MET A 1 -17.15 -9.37 -5.90
N PHE A 2 -17.11 -10.70 -6.11
CA PHE A 2 -18.06 -11.62 -5.44
C PHE A 2 -17.96 -11.62 -3.91
N ILE A 3 -16.75 -11.55 -3.35
CA ILE A 3 -16.57 -11.41 -1.88
C ILE A 3 -17.17 -10.08 -1.41
N SER A 4 -16.99 -9.01 -2.15
CA SER A 4 -17.59 -7.70 -1.84
C SER A 4 -19.11 -7.74 -1.92
N ALA A 5 -19.66 -8.51 -2.86
CA ALA A 5 -21.10 -8.72 -2.95
C ALA A 5 -21.66 -9.51 -1.75
N ILE A 6 -20.89 -10.49 -1.22
CA ILE A 6 -21.25 -11.18 0.02
C ILE A 6 -21.27 -10.21 1.20
N VAL A 7 -20.29 -9.33 1.31
CA VAL A 7 -20.27 -8.26 2.32
C VAL A 7 -21.49 -7.37 2.15
N GLY A 8 -21.75 -6.87 0.93
CA GLY A 8 -22.93 -6.05 0.64
C GLY A 8 -24.26 -6.74 0.96
N TYR A 9 -24.35 -8.06 0.80
CA TYR A 9 -25.55 -8.81 1.16
C TYR A 9 -25.80 -8.85 2.68
N PHE A 10 -24.74 -8.91 3.49
CA PHE A 10 -24.87 -9.01 4.96
C PHE A 10 -24.96 -7.65 5.67
N TYR A 11 -24.40 -6.61 5.10
CA TYR A 11 -24.26 -5.30 5.75
C TYR A 11 -25.10 -4.20 5.09
N ASP A 12 -25.45 -4.36 3.81
CA ASP A 12 -26.17 -3.37 3.01
C ASP A 12 -27.52 -3.90 2.53
N GLU A 13 -28.14 -3.17 1.61
CA GLU A 13 -29.33 -3.62 0.88
C GLU A 13 -28.96 -4.65 -0.20
N VAL A 14 -29.91 -5.55 -0.51
CA VAL A 14 -29.76 -6.56 -1.56
C VAL A 14 -29.47 -5.93 -2.93
N SER A 15 -29.95 -4.73 -3.19
CA SER A 15 -29.69 -3.94 -4.39
C SER A 15 -28.19 -3.70 -4.62
N VAL A 16 -27.42 -3.41 -3.56
CA VAL A 16 -25.96 -3.21 -3.59
C VAL A 16 -25.25 -4.52 -3.97
N ALA A 17 -25.62 -5.62 -3.32
CA ALA A 17 -25.05 -6.93 -3.64
C ALA A 17 -25.31 -7.33 -5.10
N LEU A 18 -26.54 -7.12 -5.62
CA LEU A 18 -26.89 -7.39 -7.01
C LEU A 18 -26.11 -6.50 -7.99
N GLY A 19 -25.91 -5.22 -7.65
CA GLY A 19 -25.08 -4.30 -8.44
C GLY A 19 -23.65 -4.81 -8.59
N ILE A 20 -23.02 -5.24 -7.48
CA ILE A 20 -21.65 -5.77 -7.49
C ILE A 20 -21.58 -7.13 -8.23
N ILE A 21 -22.57 -8.01 -8.07
CA ILE A 21 -22.63 -9.30 -8.78
C ILE A 21 -22.73 -9.07 -10.28
N SER A 22 -23.62 -8.18 -10.73
CA SER A 22 -23.81 -7.88 -12.15
C SER A 22 -22.55 -7.30 -12.79
N ALA A 23 -21.81 -6.44 -12.07
CA ALA A 23 -20.51 -5.93 -12.48
C ALA A 23 -19.49 -7.08 -12.63
N GLY A 24 -19.46 -8.01 -11.68
CA GLY A 24 -18.59 -9.19 -11.71
C GLY A 24 -18.91 -10.12 -12.90
N LEU A 25 -20.20 -10.39 -13.14
CA LEU A 25 -20.64 -11.23 -14.26
C LEU A 25 -20.31 -10.61 -15.61
N LEU A 26 -20.51 -9.30 -15.78
CA LEU A 26 -20.13 -8.57 -16.99
C LEU A 26 -18.61 -8.65 -17.22
N THR A 27 -17.81 -8.47 -16.16
CA THR A 27 -16.34 -8.58 -16.25
C THR A 27 -15.90 -9.98 -16.69
N ILE A 28 -16.51 -11.04 -16.14
CA ILE A 28 -16.23 -12.44 -16.55
C ILE A 28 -16.65 -12.66 -17.99
N PHE A 29 -17.83 -12.20 -18.40
CA PHE A 29 -18.31 -12.33 -19.78
C PHE A 29 -17.35 -11.68 -20.78
N LEU A 30 -16.94 -10.43 -20.54
CA LEU A 30 -15.97 -9.75 -21.38
C LEU A 30 -14.63 -10.49 -21.43
N GLY A 31 -14.13 -10.97 -20.28
CA GLY A 31 -12.90 -11.77 -20.21
C GLY A 31 -12.99 -13.06 -21.03
N MET A 32 -14.11 -13.77 -20.97
CA MET A 32 -14.35 -14.97 -21.78
C MET A 32 -14.40 -14.67 -23.29
N VAL A 33 -15.04 -13.56 -23.67
CA VAL A 33 -15.08 -13.11 -25.07
C VAL A 33 -13.68 -12.84 -25.59
N PHE A 34 -12.86 -12.08 -24.85
CA PHE A 34 -11.46 -11.81 -25.24
C PHE A 34 -10.64 -13.10 -25.32
N MET A 35 -10.79 -14.00 -24.36
CA MET A 35 -10.08 -15.29 -24.35
C MET A 35 -10.48 -16.15 -25.55
N PHE A 36 -11.74 -16.14 -25.95
CA PHE A 36 -12.21 -16.88 -27.13
C PHE A 36 -11.57 -16.37 -28.43
N PHE A 37 -11.48 -15.04 -28.60
CA PHE A 37 -10.86 -14.43 -29.79
C PHE A 37 -9.33 -14.56 -29.84
N THR A 38 -8.67 -14.77 -28.68
CA THR A 38 -7.20 -14.84 -28.60
C THR A 38 -6.66 -16.26 -28.45
N ARG A 39 -7.52 -17.27 -28.47
CA ARG A 39 -7.22 -18.67 -28.12
C ARG A 39 -6.09 -19.31 -28.95
N ASP A 40 -5.91 -18.90 -30.20
CA ASP A 40 -5.00 -19.58 -31.14
C ASP A 40 -3.60 -18.93 -31.23
N HIS A 41 -3.29 -17.93 -30.39
CA HIS A 41 -2.00 -17.23 -30.42
C HIS A 41 -1.00 -17.83 -29.43
N LYS A 42 -0.11 -18.71 -29.93
CA LYS A 42 1.04 -19.26 -29.18
C LYS A 42 2.32 -18.54 -29.63
N LYS A 43 2.59 -17.36 -29.13
CA LYS A 43 3.88 -16.68 -29.30
C LYS A 43 4.53 -16.43 -27.95
N GLU A 44 5.87 -16.60 -27.88
CA GLU A 44 6.65 -16.14 -26.74
C GLU A 44 6.56 -14.62 -26.64
N ILE A 45 6.22 -14.12 -25.46
CA ILE A 45 6.08 -12.67 -25.20
C ILE A 45 7.47 -12.05 -25.17
N GLN A 46 7.73 -11.09 -26.06
CA GLN A 46 8.95 -10.27 -26.07
C GLN A 46 8.85 -9.13 -25.03
N LYS A 47 9.99 -8.52 -24.67
CA LYS A 47 10.03 -7.41 -23.70
C LYS A 47 9.09 -6.26 -24.05
N ARG A 48 9.02 -5.87 -25.33
CA ARG A 48 8.13 -4.82 -25.80
C ARG A 48 6.65 -5.15 -25.59
N GLU A 49 6.29 -6.39 -25.86
CA GLU A 49 4.92 -6.90 -25.69
C GLU A 49 4.56 -6.98 -24.18
N GLY A 50 5.55 -7.31 -23.34
CA GLY A 50 5.38 -7.28 -21.89
C GLY A 50 4.95 -5.90 -21.35
N TYR A 51 5.59 -4.82 -21.80
CA TYR A 51 5.19 -3.45 -21.42
C TYR A 51 3.77 -3.10 -21.89
N ILE A 52 3.41 -3.51 -23.12
CA ILE A 52 2.07 -3.28 -23.65
C ILE A 52 1.02 -4.04 -22.82
N VAL A 53 1.27 -5.30 -22.52
CA VAL A 53 0.36 -6.15 -21.72
C VAL A 53 0.14 -5.54 -20.33
N VAL A 54 1.22 -5.08 -19.68
CA VAL A 54 1.13 -4.44 -18.36
C VAL A 54 0.31 -3.15 -18.43
N THR A 55 0.63 -2.25 -19.35
CA THR A 55 -0.07 -0.97 -19.49
C THR A 55 -1.57 -1.16 -19.75
N PHE A 56 -1.91 -1.98 -20.74
CA PHE A 56 -3.31 -2.26 -21.04
C PHE A 56 -3.98 -3.09 -19.95
N GLY A 57 -3.23 -3.94 -19.25
CA GLY A 57 -3.72 -4.68 -18.08
C GLY A 57 -4.25 -3.74 -17.00
N TRP A 58 -3.48 -2.72 -16.61
CA TRP A 58 -3.92 -1.72 -15.65
C TRP A 58 -5.14 -0.94 -16.12
N ILE A 59 -5.18 -0.55 -17.41
CA ILE A 59 -6.33 0.17 -17.99
C ILE A 59 -7.59 -0.71 -17.95
N PHE A 60 -7.52 -1.95 -18.43
CA PHE A 60 -8.66 -2.86 -18.46
C PHE A 60 -9.13 -3.27 -17.05
N MET A 61 -8.20 -3.47 -16.12
CA MET A 61 -8.54 -3.69 -14.71
C MET A 61 -9.30 -2.51 -14.14
N SER A 62 -8.86 -1.27 -14.43
CA SER A 62 -9.52 -0.07 -13.92
C SER A 62 -10.88 0.14 -14.59
N LEU A 63 -11.02 -0.14 -15.88
CA LEU A 63 -12.30 -0.10 -16.58
C LEU A 63 -13.30 -1.13 -16.04
N SER A 64 -12.86 -2.35 -15.73
CA SER A 64 -13.73 -3.35 -15.13
C SER A 64 -14.00 -3.07 -13.64
N GLY A 65 -12.99 -2.60 -12.93
CA GLY A 65 -13.07 -2.30 -11.49
C GLY A 65 -13.95 -1.10 -11.14
N CYS A 66 -14.25 -0.20 -12.08
CA CYS A 66 -15.18 0.91 -11.85
C CYS A 66 -16.67 0.48 -11.94
N LEU A 67 -16.98 -0.68 -12.54
CA LEU A 67 -18.35 -1.15 -12.72
C LEU A 67 -19.14 -1.31 -11.39
N PRO A 68 -18.57 -1.86 -10.30
CA PRO A 68 -19.27 -1.90 -9.02
C PRO A 68 -19.76 -0.54 -8.54
N TYR A 69 -18.96 0.52 -8.68
CA TYR A 69 -19.36 1.88 -8.29
C TYR A 69 -20.51 2.42 -9.14
N LEU A 70 -20.48 2.16 -10.46
CA LEU A 70 -21.51 2.59 -11.39
C LEU A 70 -22.82 1.83 -11.19
N PHE A 71 -22.75 0.50 -11.04
CA PHE A 71 -23.95 -0.37 -10.97
C PHE A 71 -24.67 -0.28 -9.63
N THR A 72 -23.93 0.04 -8.55
CA THR A 72 -24.55 0.34 -7.24
C THR A 72 -25.04 1.78 -7.14
N GLY A 73 -24.63 2.65 -8.07
CA GLY A 73 -24.91 4.09 -7.99
C GLY A 73 -24.11 4.85 -6.94
N ALA A 74 -23.15 4.19 -6.26
CA ALA A 74 -22.34 4.81 -5.23
C ALA A 74 -21.47 5.95 -5.80
N ILE A 75 -20.99 5.82 -7.04
CA ILE A 75 -20.30 6.86 -7.80
C ILE A 75 -20.92 6.89 -9.21
N PRO A 76 -21.93 7.74 -9.47
CA PRO A 76 -22.67 7.72 -10.74
C PRO A 76 -21.84 8.21 -11.94
N SER A 77 -20.83 9.06 -11.72
CA SER A 77 -19.98 9.58 -12.78
C SER A 77 -18.92 8.56 -13.18
N PHE A 78 -18.88 8.18 -14.47
CA PHE A 78 -17.87 7.27 -15.00
C PHE A 78 -16.45 7.77 -14.74
N THR A 79 -16.19 9.06 -14.98
CA THR A 79 -14.86 9.66 -14.77
C THR A 79 -14.42 9.54 -13.32
N ASN A 80 -15.34 9.82 -12.38
CA ASN A 80 -15.06 9.72 -10.95
C ASN A 80 -14.87 8.27 -10.50
N ALA A 81 -15.72 7.35 -10.96
CA ALA A 81 -15.59 5.92 -10.67
C ALA A 81 -14.29 5.33 -11.23
N PHE A 82 -13.88 5.75 -12.42
CA PHE A 82 -12.63 5.35 -13.03
C PHE A 82 -11.42 5.91 -12.27
N PHE A 83 -11.48 7.19 -11.85
CA PHE A 83 -10.43 7.81 -11.02
C PHE A 83 -10.26 7.08 -9.69
N GLU A 84 -11.37 6.84 -8.95
CA GLU A 84 -11.34 6.12 -7.68
C GLU A 84 -10.77 4.72 -7.84
N THR A 85 -11.12 4.03 -8.93
CA THR A 85 -10.63 2.69 -9.25
C THR A 85 -9.14 2.67 -9.59
N ILE A 86 -8.68 3.60 -10.44
CA ILE A 86 -7.25 3.73 -10.78
C ILE A 86 -6.45 4.05 -9.53
N SER A 87 -6.91 5.02 -8.73
CA SER A 87 -6.29 5.36 -7.45
C SER A 87 -6.24 4.13 -6.52
N GLY A 88 -7.30 3.31 -6.53
CA GLY A 88 -7.34 2.04 -5.81
C GLY A 88 -6.26 1.08 -6.28
N TYR A 89 -6.25 0.69 -7.54
CA TYR A 89 -5.30 -0.30 -8.06
C TYR A 89 -3.85 0.18 -8.07
N THR A 90 -3.60 1.46 -8.30
CA THR A 90 -2.24 2.02 -8.21
C THR A 90 -1.80 2.31 -6.79
N THR A 91 -2.65 2.01 -5.79
CA THR A 91 -2.41 2.28 -4.37
C THR A 91 -2.04 3.74 -4.09
N THR A 92 -2.58 4.66 -4.89
CA THR A 92 -2.32 6.10 -4.74
C THR A 92 -3.03 6.69 -3.52
N GLY A 93 -4.23 6.18 -3.20
CA GLY A 93 -5.02 6.65 -2.05
C GLY A 93 -5.74 7.98 -2.24
N ALA A 94 -5.60 8.63 -3.39
CA ALA A 94 -6.38 9.82 -3.71
C ALA A 94 -7.86 9.45 -3.94
N SER A 95 -8.78 10.19 -3.33
CA SER A 95 -10.22 9.91 -3.39
C SER A 95 -11.00 11.12 -3.87
N ILE A 96 -12.06 10.86 -4.64
CA ILE A 96 -13.05 11.88 -5.03
C ILE A 96 -14.26 11.90 -4.07
N LEU A 97 -14.30 10.99 -3.11
CA LEU A 97 -15.39 10.87 -2.16
C LEU A 97 -15.27 11.94 -1.09
N ASN A 98 -16.32 12.76 -0.94
CA ASN A 98 -16.40 13.78 0.11
C ASN A 98 -16.97 13.20 1.42
N ASP A 99 -17.81 12.16 1.32
CA ASP A 99 -18.37 11.45 2.45
C ASP A 99 -18.22 9.94 2.22
N ILE A 100 -17.22 9.37 2.88
CA ILE A 100 -16.88 7.94 2.77
C ILE A 100 -17.89 7.12 3.56
N GLU A 101 -18.38 7.65 4.67
CA GLU A 101 -19.29 6.94 5.59
C GLU A 101 -20.71 6.79 5.03
N ALA A 102 -21.06 7.56 4.01
CA ALA A 102 -22.32 7.39 3.26
C ALA A 102 -22.25 6.28 2.19
N ILE A 103 -21.08 5.73 1.89
CA ILE A 103 -20.90 4.68 0.88
C ILE A 103 -21.24 3.32 1.48
N PRO A 104 -21.99 2.45 0.74
CA PRO A 104 -22.30 1.12 1.20
C PRO A 104 -21.08 0.27 1.54
N ASP A 105 -21.18 -0.55 2.57
CA ASP A 105 -20.08 -1.36 3.13
C ASP A 105 -19.49 -2.35 2.10
N GLY A 106 -20.31 -2.95 1.25
CA GLY A 106 -19.85 -3.82 0.16
C GLY A 106 -19.02 -3.08 -0.88
N VAL A 107 -19.32 -1.80 -1.12
CA VAL A 107 -18.54 -0.93 -2.02
C VAL A 107 -17.26 -0.46 -1.34
N LEU A 108 -17.28 -0.13 -0.05
CA LEU A 108 -16.07 0.19 0.73
C LEU A 108 -15.11 -1.01 0.78
N PHE A 109 -15.65 -2.22 0.95
CA PHE A 109 -14.86 -3.44 0.90
C PHE A 109 -14.27 -3.66 -0.50
N TRP A 110 -15.01 -3.37 -1.58
CA TRP A 110 -14.47 -3.41 -2.94
C TRP A 110 -13.33 -2.40 -3.11
N ARG A 111 -13.50 -1.18 -2.61
CA ARG A 111 -12.51 -0.10 -2.62
C ARG A 111 -11.19 -0.54 -1.98
N SER A 112 -11.23 -1.10 -0.79
CA SER A 112 -10.06 -1.64 -0.08
C SER A 112 -9.46 -2.87 -0.77
N THR A 113 -10.32 -3.71 -1.41
CA THR A 113 -9.87 -4.86 -2.20
C THR A 113 -9.07 -4.41 -3.43
N THR A 114 -9.44 -3.29 -4.09
CA THR A 114 -8.64 -2.75 -5.21
C THR A 114 -7.23 -2.35 -4.74
N HIS A 115 -7.09 -1.71 -3.58
CA HIS A 115 -5.80 -1.46 -2.93
C HIS A 115 -5.01 -2.74 -2.69
N TRP A 116 -5.66 -3.73 -2.08
CA TRP A 116 -5.01 -4.99 -1.72
C TRP A 116 -4.48 -5.76 -2.92
N ILE A 117 -5.25 -5.79 -4.02
CA ILE A 117 -4.83 -6.39 -5.29
C ILE A 117 -3.68 -5.57 -5.90
N GLY A 118 -3.78 -4.24 -5.86
CA GLY A 118 -2.77 -3.34 -6.40
C GLY A 118 -1.42 -3.42 -5.68
N GLY A 119 -1.43 -3.53 -4.34
CA GLY A 119 -0.23 -3.44 -3.50
C GLY A 119 0.82 -4.50 -3.76
N MET A 120 0.44 -5.75 -4.05
CA MET A 120 1.40 -6.77 -4.50
C MET A 120 1.63 -6.77 -6.00
N GLY A 121 0.91 -5.90 -6.70
CA GLY A 121 0.90 -5.87 -8.15
C GLY A 121 0.29 -7.13 -8.75
N ILE A 122 -0.47 -6.93 -9.80
CA ILE A 122 -1.02 -8.00 -10.63
C ILE A 122 0.05 -9.02 -11.05
N ILE A 123 1.32 -8.63 -10.97
CA ILE A 123 2.47 -9.39 -11.44
C ILE A 123 2.83 -10.54 -10.54
N VAL A 124 2.81 -10.35 -9.22
CA VAL A 124 3.09 -11.48 -8.33
C VAL A 124 2.01 -12.54 -8.52
N LEU A 125 0.75 -12.13 -8.71
CA LEU A 125 -0.35 -13.01 -9.08
C LEU A 125 -0.17 -13.59 -10.49
N ALA A 126 0.17 -12.75 -11.47
CA ALA A 126 0.39 -13.19 -12.84
C ALA A 126 1.56 -14.16 -12.95
N ILE A 127 2.69 -13.90 -12.28
CA ILE A 127 3.85 -14.80 -12.24
C ILE A 127 3.52 -16.11 -11.54
N ALA A 128 2.64 -16.11 -10.55
CA ALA A 128 2.17 -17.33 -9.91
C ALA A 128 1.26 -18.17 -10.84
N ILE A 129 0.51 -17.52 -11.72
CA ILE A 129 -0.50 -18.16 -12.59
C ILE A 129 0.04 -18.46 -14.01
N LEU A 130 0.83 -17.57 -14.61
CA LEU A 130 1.31 -17.70 -15.99
C LEU A 130 2.11 -18.98 -16.27
N PRO A 131 2.96 -19.50 -15.37
CA PRO A 131 3.61 -20.80 -15.61
C PRO A 131 2.63 -21.98 -15.66
N LEU A 132 1.46 -21.86 -15.02
CA LEU A 132 0.38 -22.84 -15.12
C LEU A 132 -0.28 -22.81 -16.50
N LEU A 133 -0.20 -21.68 -17.18
CA LEU A 133 -0.73 -21.46 -18.54
C LEU A 133 0.34 -21.63 -19.64
N GLY A 134 1.60 -21.92 -19.30
CA GLY A 134 2.69 -22.13 -20.25
C GLY A 134 3.24 -20.87 -20.94
N ILE A 135 2.96 -19.69 -20.41
CA ILE A 135 3.38 -18.39 -20.95
C ILE A 135 4.58 -17.84 -20.15
N GLY A 136 5.61 -17.34 -20.83
CA GLY A 136 6.87 -16.86 -20.23
C GLY A 136 6.74 -15.69 -19.25
N GLY A 137 6.60 -15.98 -17.95
CA GLY A 137 6.37 -14.99 -16.89
C GLY A 137 7.55 -14.07 -16.55
N MET A 138 8.78 -14.37 -17.03
CA MET A 138 10.00 -13.64 -16.64
C MET A 138 10.07 -12.22 -17.20
N GLN A 139 9.52 -12.01 -18.37
CA GLN A 139 9.57 -10.72 -19.07
C GLN A 139 8.55 -9.71 -18.51
N LEU A 140 7.43 -10.21 -17.97
CA LEU A 140 6.42 -9.40 -17.27
C LEU A 140 6.96 -8.92 -15.92
N PHE A 141 7.68 -9.75 -15.17
CA PHE A 141 8.30 -9.37 -13.91
C PHE A 141 9.35 -8.28 -14.08
N ALA A 142 10.21 -8.40 -15.09
CA ALA A 142 11.23 -7.38 -15.39
C ALA A 142 10.64 -6.02 -15.78
N ALA A 143 9.42 -6.02 -16.33
CA ALA A 143 8.72 -4.79 -16.73
C ALA A 143 8.16 -3.99 -15.54
N GLU A 144 7.73 -4.67 -14.45
CA GLU A 144 7.06 -4.00 -13.33
C GLU A 144 7.87 -3.95 -12.02
N ALA A 145 8.88 -4.80 -11.84
CA ALA A 145 9.77 -4.76 -10.69
C ALA A 145 11.16 -4.24 -11.08
N PRO A 146 11.32 -2.98 -11.51
CA PRO A 146 12.63 -2.43 -11.86
C PRO A 146 13.46 -2.26 -10.60
N GLY A 147 14.38 -3.17 -10.36
CA GLY A 147 15.34 -3.09 -9.26
C GLY A 147 16.64 -3.81 -9.59
N PRO A 148 17.78 -3.37 -9.01
CA PRO A 148 19.10 -3.93 -9.30
C PRO A 148 19.29 -5.40 -8.85
N ASN A 149 18.30 -5.98 -8.16
CA ASN A 149 18.37 -7.34 -7.60
C ASN A 149 17.48 -8.37 -8.32
N ALA A 150 16.90 -8.03 -9.48
CA ALA A 150 16.04 -8.95 -10.24
C ALA A 150 16.75 -10.25 -10.66
N ASP A 151 18.10 -10.23 -10.80
CA ASP A 151 18.89 -11.35 -11.31
C ASP A 151 19.28 -12.42 -10.28
N LYS A 152 18.99 -12.22 -8.99
CA LYS A 152 19.42 -13.14 -7.91
C LYS A 152 18.29 -13.93 -7.24
N LEU A 153 17.10 -13.85 -7.75
CA LEU A 153 15.97 -14.61 -7.22
C LEU A 153 15.97 -16.03 -7.82
N HIS A 154 15.75 -17.02 -6.96
CA HIS A 154 15.71 -18.47 -7.17
C HIS A 154 15.36 -18.92 -8.60
N PRO A 155 15.89 -20.06 -9.09
CA PRO A 155 15.64 -20.55 -10.46
C PRO A 155 14.15 -20.84 -10.78
N ARG A 156 13.25 -20.69 -9.77
CA ARG A 156 11.79 -20.76 -9.94
C ARG A 156 11.15 -19.46 -9.41
N ILE A 157 11.01 -18.48 -10.29
CA ILE A 157 10.35 -17.19 -10.03
C ILE A 157 8.97 -17.37 -9.40
N THR A 158 8.23 -18.39 -9.84
CA THR A 158 6.91 -18.78 -9.29
C THR A 158 6.94 -19.09 -7.80
N ASP A 159 7.96 -19.81 -7.32
CA ASP A 159 8.06 -20.19 -5.91
C ASP A 159 8.35 -18.96 -5.03
N THR A 160 9.13 -18.02 -5.55
CA THR A 160 9.40 -16.74 -4.88
C THR A 160 8.12 -15.90 -4.81
N ALA A 161 7.41 -15.74 -5.92
CA ALA A 161 6.16 -15.00 -5.97
C ALA A 161 5.10 -15.56 -5.01
N LYS A 162 4.93 -16.89 -4.96
CA LYS A 162 4.02 -17.56 -4.01
C LYS A 162 4.39 -17.26 -2.56
N ARG A 163 5.69 -17.27 -2.21
CA ARG A 163 6.15 -16.99 -0.84
C ARG A 163 5.90 -15.55 -0.44
N LEU A 164 6.17 -14.59 -1.33
CA LEU A 164 5.91 -13.18 -1.09
C LEU A 164 4.42 -12.92 -0.92
N TRP A 165 3.58 -13.54 -1.77
CA TRP A 165 2.12 -13.44 -1.65
C TRP A 165 1.61 -14.02 -0.33
N LEU A 166 2.14 -15.18 0.12
CA LEU A 166 1.77 -15.77 1.40
C LEU A 166 2.15 -14.89 2.59
N ILE A 167 3.28 -14.18 2.54
CA ILE A 167 3.68 -13.24 3.59
C ILE A 167 2.72 -12.03 3.59
N TYR A 168 2.44 -11.49 2.42
CA TYR A 168 1.50 -10.37 2.27
C TYR A 168 0.11 -10.72 2.81
N PHE A 169 -0.43 -11.86 2.41
CA PHE A 169 -1.68 -12.39 2.94
C PHE A 169 -1.61 -12.64 4.44
N GLY A 170 -0.53 -13.26 4.93
CA GLY A 170 -0.32 -13.53 6.34
C GLY A 170 -0.28 -12.26 7.20
N TYR A 171 0.39 -11.22 6.73
CA TYR A 171 0.38 -9.93 7.38
C TYR A 171 -1.01 -9.29 7.38
N THR A 172 -1.74 -9.35 6.26
CA THR A 172 -3.11 -8.84 6.20
C THR A 172 -4.02 -9.51 7.24
N VAL A 173 -3.95 -10.84 7.35
CA VAL A 173 -4.72 -11.60 8.34
C VAL A 173 -4.29 -11.25 9.77
N ALA A 174 -2.98 -11.17 10.02
CA ALA A 174 -2.45 -10.85 11.35
C ALA A 174 -2.88 -9.43 11.78
N GLU A 175 -2.77 -8.44 10.91
CA GLU A 175 -3.21 -7.08 11.19
C GLU A 175 -4.72 -7.02 11.43
N THR A 176 -5.53 -7.67 10.59
CA THR A 176 -6.99 -7.76 10.77
C THR A 176 -7.35 -8.30 12.16
N ILE A 177 -6.70 -9.39 12.58
CA ILE A 177 -6.96 -10.00 13.91
C ILE A 177 -6.57 -9.04 15.03
N LEU A 178 -5.40 -8.41 14.94
CA LEU A 178 -4.93 -7.49 15.96
C LEU A 178 -5.80 -6.23 16.05
N LEU A 179 -6.21 -5.65 14.92
CA LEU A 179 -7.12 -4.50 14.89
C LEU A 179 -8.51 -4.86 15.47
N LYS A 180 -9.00 -6.07 15.18
CA LYS A 180 -10.26 -6.57 15.76
C LYS A 180 -10.14 -6.73 17.27
N ILE A 181 -9.03 -7.27 17.79
CA ILE A 181 -8.76 -7.39 19.23
C ILE A 181 -8.63 -6.01 19.87
N ALA A 182 -8.05 -5.04 19.17
CA ALA A 182 -7.92 -3.65 19.63
C ALA A 182 -9.26 -2.90 19.66
N GLY A 183 -10.37 -3.47 19.17
CA GLY A 183 -11.70 -2.90 19.29
C GLY A 183 -12.30 -2.31 17.99
N MET A 184 -11.62 -2.42 16.85
CA MET A 184 -12.24 -2.07 15.57
C MET A 184 -13.38 -3.04 15.21
N SER A 185 -14.35 -2.57 14.41
CA SER A 185 -15.31 -3.48 13.77
C SER A 185 -14.55 -4.48 12.87
N PHE A 186 -15.12 -5.65 12.63
CA PHE A 186 -14.46 -6.62 11.74
C PHE A 186 -14.27 -6.07 10.33
N LEU A 187 -15.26 -5.35 9.83
CA LEU A 187 -15.22 -4.76 8.49
C LEU A 187 -14.14 -3.65 8.41
N ASP A 188 -14.10 -2.75 9.39
CA ASP A 188 -13.05 -1.72 9.45
C ASP A 188 -11.66 -2.35 9.54
N ALA A 189 -11.49 -3.36 10.39
CA ALA A 189 -10.21 -4.04 10.57
C ALA A 189 -9.69 -4.68 9.27
N VAL A 190 -10.56 -5.37 8.51
CA VAL A 190 -10.19 -5.96 7.21
C VAL A 190 -9.85 -4.88 6.18
N ASN A 191 -10.69 -3.84 6.08
CA ASN A 191 -10.49 -2.75 5.12
C ASN A 191 -9.17 -2.01 5.40
N HIS A 192 -8.88 -1.68 6.66
CA HIS A 192 -7.63 -1.01 7.03
C HIS A 192 -6.42 -1.93 6.82
N ALA A 193 -6.49 -3.21 7.19
CA ALA A 193 -5.40 -4.13 6.94
C ALA A 193 -5.07 -4.28 5.45
N MET A 194 -6.08 -4.34 4.57
CA MET A 194 -5.87 -4.36 3.13
C MET A 194 -5.20 -3.07 2.64
N SER A 195 -5.62 -1.92 3.13
CA SER A 195 -5.07 -0.61 2.75
C SER A 195 -3.69 -0.34 3.37
N THR A 196 -3.41 -0.83 4.59
CA THR A 196 -2.10 -0.71 5.24
C THR A 196 -1.04 -1.50 4.49
N LEU A 197 -1.30 -2.79 4.25
CA LEU A 197 -0.32 -3.68 3.62
C LEU A 197 -0.05 -3.32 2.16
N SER A 198 -1.04 -2.75 1.47
CA SER A 198 -0.87 -2.21 0.13
C SER A 198 -0.18 -0.84 0.11
N THR A 199 0.02 -0.23 1.28
CA THR A 199 0.49 1.16 1.41
C THR A 199 -0.35 2.16 0.61
N GLY A 200 -1.68 1.98 0.63
CA GLY A 200 -2.60 2.75 -0.21
C GLY A 200 -3.40 3.83 0.52
N GLY A 201 -3.70 3.66 1.82
CA GLY A 201 -4.26 4.69 2.68
C GLY A 201 -5.77 4.92 2.58
N PHE A 202 -6.52 4.12 1.84
CA PHE A 202 -7.98 4.19 1.88
C PHE A 202 -8.51 3.78 3.27
N SER A 203 -9.40 4.60 3.82
CA SER A 203 -10.09 4.34 5.08
C SER A 203 -11.60 4.19 4.84
N THR A 204 -12.28 3.57 5.78
CA THR A 204 -13.75 3.53 5.88
C THR A 204 -14.32 4.76 6.60
N LYS A 205 -13.46 5.64 7.12
CA LYS A 205 -13.85 6.83 7.87
C LYS A 205 -13.34 8.11 7.20
N ASN A 206 -14.14 9.17 7.25
CA ASN A 206 -13.77 10.49 6.73
C ASN A 206 -12.52 11.05 7.44
N ALA A 207 -12.43 10.83 8.76
CA ALA A 207 -11.28 11.23 9.57
C ALA A 207 -10.06 10.29 9.43
N SER A 208 -10.09 9.30 8.51
CA SER A 208 -9.05 8.28 8.38
C SER A 208 -8.81 7.56 9.72
N VAL A 209 -7.57 7.25 10.08
CA VAL A 209 -7.22 6.59 11.36
C VAL A 209 -7.38 7.53 12.57
N ALA A 210 -7.51 8.84 12.36
CA ALA A 210 -7.82 9.78 13.43
C ALA A 210 -9.18 9.49 14.11
N TYR A 211 -10.10 8.78 13.45
CA TYR A 211 -11.35 8.31 14.06
C TYR A 211 -11.12 7.46 15.32
N TRP A 212 -9.97 6.79 15.44
CA TRP A 212 -9.57 5.97 16.60
C TRP A 212 -8.48 6.63 17.44
N ASN A 213 -8.44 7.97 17.52
CA ASN A 213 -7.42 8.68 18.31
C ASN A 213 -7.54 8.43 19.81
N ASP A 214 -8.71 8.07 20.31
CA ASP A 214 -8.97 7.64 21.68
C ASP A 214 -8.52 6.18 21.97
N ASN A 215 -8.10 5.45 20.94
CA ASN A 215 -7.59 4.09 21.06
C ASN A 215 -6.16 3.95 20.49
N PRO A 216 -5.13 4.26 21.28
CA PRO A 216 -3.73 4.20 20.85
C PRO A 216 -3.29 2.84 20.33
N ALA A 217 -3.89 1.73 20.80
CA ALA A 217 -3.53 0.38 20.35
C ALA A 217 -3.77 0.18 18.85
N VAL A 218 -4.87 0.72 18.31
CA VAL A 218 -5.16 0.69 16.87
C VAL A 218 -4.04 1.37 16.08
N GLN A 219 -3.63 2.55 16.53
CA GLN A 219 -2.60 3.32 15.83
C GLN A 219 -1.23 2.63 15.87
N TYR A 220 -0.83 2.06 17.02
CA TYR A 220 0.44 1.33 17.12
C TYR A 220 0.47 0.07 16.26
N ILE A 221 -0.67 -0.64 16.13
CA ILE A 221 -0.78 -1.79 15.22
C ILE A 221 -0.58 -1.33 13.78
N ILE A 222 -1.27 -0.29 13.34
CA ILE A 222 -1.15 0.25 11.98
C ILE A 222 0.28 0.74 11.72
N ILE A 223 0.92 1.46 12.66
CA ILE A 223 2.32 1.88 12.60
C ILE A 223 3.24 0.69 12.31
N LEU A 224 3.07 -0.39 13.08
CA LEU A 224 3.88 -1.59 12.90
C LEU A 224 3.73 -2.18 11.51
N PHE A 225 2.49 -2.33 11.04
CA PHE A 225 2.24 -2.96 9.75
C PHE A 225 2.58 -2.04 8.56
N MET A 226 2.41 -0.72 8.67
CA MET A 226 2.94 0.24 7.69
C MET A 226 4.47 0.12 7.55
N PHE A 227 5.19 0.04 8.69
CA PHE A 227 6.64 -0.15 8.68
C PHE A 227 7.05 -1.47 8.01
N LEU A 228 6.35 -2.57 8.32
CA LEU A 228 6.59 -3.87 7.71
C LEU A 228 6.26 -3.87 6.21
N ALA A 229 5.17 -3.22 5.78
CA ALA A 229 4.79 -3.07 4.39
C ALA A 229 5.81 -2.25 3.58
N GLY A 230 6.42 -1.23 4.20
CA GLY A 230 7.51 -0.45 3.62
C GLY A 230 8.87 -1.17 3.61
N THR A 231 8.98 -2.33 4.26
CA THR A 231 10.20 -3.15 4.28
C THR A 231 10.20 -4.14 3.10
N ASN A 232 11.38 -4.50 2.60
CA ASN A 232 11.51 -5.52 1.57
C ASN A 232 10.92 -6.87 2.03
N PHE A 233 9.92 -7.40 1.32
CA PHE A 233 9.25 -8.68 1.67
C PHE A 233 10.20 -9.89 1.67
N ILE A 234 11.33 -9.84 0.96
CA ILE A 234 12.36 -10.89 1.03
C ILE A 234 13.02 -10.89 2.42
N LEU A 235 13.25 -9.72 3.02
CA LEU A 235 13.77 -9.63 4.38
C LEU A 235 12.76 -10.15 5.40
N SER A 236 11.48 -9.86 5.21
CA SER A 236 10.39 -10.45 6.00
C SER A 236 10.41 -12.00 5.92
N TYR A 237 10.64 -12.56 4.74
CA TYR A 237 10.80 -14.00 4.59
C TYR A 237 12.00 -14.57 5.37
N PHE A 238 13.14 -13.86 5.38
CA PHE A 238 14.28 -14.28 6.19
C PHE A 238 14.00 -14.16 7.69
N ALA A 239 13.26 -13.12 8.11
CA ALA A 239 12.83 -12.98 9.51
C ALA A 239 11.96 -14.16 9.97
N PHE A 240 10.95 -14.55 9.18
CA PHE A 240 10.12 -15.72 9.47
C PHE A 240 10.90 -17.05 9.53
N LYS A 241 12.01 -17.14 8.80
CA LYS A 241 12.92 -18.31 8.88
C LYS A 241 13.91 -18.26 10.04
N GLY A 242 13.77 -17.32 10.97
CA GLY A 242 14.67 -17.14 12.10
C GLY A 242 16.04 -16.55 11.73
N LYS A 243 16.24 -16.10 10.47
CA LYS A 243 17.49 -15.53 9.98
C LYS A 243 17.55 -14.01 10.20
N LEU A 244 17.23 -13.53 11.41
CA LEU A 244 17.20 -12.10 11.74
C LEU A 244 18.53 -11.40 11.48
N ARG A 245 19.66 -12.11 11.58
CA ARG A 245 20.98 -11.58 11.27
C ARG A 245 21.07 -11.05 9.83
N ASN A 246 20.35 -11.66 8.88
CA ASN A 246 20.36 -11.21 7.48
C ASN A 246 19.60 -9.90 7.33
N VAL A 247 18.51 -9.69 8.10
CA VAL A 247 17.76 -8.44 8.12
C VAL A 247 18.63 -7.30 8.65
N TRP A 248 19.29 -7.52 9.79
CA TRP A 248 20.18 -6.50 10.41
C TRP A 248 21.49 -6.26 9.65
N LYS A 249 21.88 -7.15 8.73
CA LYS A 249 23.04 -6.91 7.86
C LYS A 249 22.70 -6.13 6.60
N ASP A 250 21.43 -6.09 6.22
CA ASP A 250 20.97 -5.38 5.04
C ASP A 250 21.12 -3.87 5.22
N GLU A 251 21.83 -3.22 4.30
CA GLU A 251 22.15 -1.80 4.39
C GLU A 251 20.98 -0.91 4.03
N GLU A 252 20.12 -1.37 3.11
CA GLU A 252 18.91 -0.66 2.75
C GLU A 252 17.96 -0.61 3.95
N PHE A 253 17.75 -1.76 4.64
CA PHE A 253 16.94 -1.82 5.85
C PHE A 253 17.47 -0.91 6.96
N LYS A 254 18.80 -0.88 7.18
CA LYS A 254 19.41 0.02 8.17
C LYS A 254 19.14 1.48 7.85
N LEU A 255 19.27 1.87 6.58
CA LEU A 255 19.01 3.24 6.16
C LEU A 255 17.54 3.60 6.27
N TYR A 256 16.63 2.69 5.89
CA TYR A 256 15.19 2.85 6.05
C TYR A 256 14.80 3.04 7.52
N ALA A 257 15.30 2.18 8.41
CA ALA A 257 15.05 2.30 9.84
C ALA A 257 15.68 3.60 10.42
N ALA A 258 16.88 3.97 9.98
CA ALA A 258 17.54 5.21 10.40
C ALA A 258 16.75 6.45 9.97
N PHE A 259 16.22 6.49 8.75
CA PHE A 259 15.35 7.58 8.30
C PHE A 259 14.06 7.64 9.12
N THR A 260 13.40 6.51 9.32
CA THR A 260 12.17 6.46 10.12
C THR A 260 12.40 6.97 11.54
N VAL A 261 13.40 6.45 12.23
CA VAL A 261 13.70 6.86 13.61
C VAL A 261 14.20 8.32 13.67
N GLY A 262 15.13 8.70 12.80
CA GLY A 262 15.71 10.04 12.79
C GLY A 262 14.68 11.13 12.54
N PHE A 263 13.82 10.96 11.53
CA PHE A 263 12.77 11.93 11.26
C PHE A 263 11.66 11.90 12.32
N THR A 264 11.36 10.73 12.91
CA THR A 264 10.43 10.68 14.04
C THR A 264 10.95 11.50 15.23
N VAL A 265 12.21 11.30 15.62
CA VAL A 265 12.81 12.08 16.71
C VAL A 265 12.78 13.57 16.41
N LEU A 266 13.11 13.97 15.18
CA LEU A 266 13.07 15.37 14.76
C LEU A 266 11.64 15.95 14.85
N VAL A 267 10.66 15.25 14.34
CA VAL A 267 9.24 15.68 14.34
C VAL A 267 8.69 15.74 15.76
N VAL A 268 8.95 14.72 16.58
CA VAL A 268 8.54 14.70 18.01
C VAL A 268 9.14 15.85 18.76
N PHE A 269 10.42 16.16 18.53
CA PHE A 269 11.08 17.32 19.15
C PHE A 269 10.42 18.65 18.74
N ILE A 270 10.01 18.79 17.48
CA ILE A 270 9.28 19.98 17.01
C ILE A 270 7.90 20.05 17.67
N ILE A 271 7.17 18.94 17.78
CA ILE A 271 5.85 18.91 18.44
C ILE A 271 5.97 19.37 19.89
N ILE A 272 6.92 18.81 20.65
CA ILE A 272 7.10 19.13 22.07
C ILE A 272 7.52 20.59 22.30
N LEU A 273 8.36 21.15 21.41
CA LEU A 273 8.89 22.50 21.61
C LEU A 273 8.04 23.63 21.03
N ARG A 274 7.27 23.37 19.99
CA ARG A 274 6.69 24.41 19.14
C ARG A 274 5.20 24.23 18.86
N ALA A 275 4.64 23.03 18.97
CA ALA A 275 3.21 22.85 18.77
C ALA A 275 2.47 23.43 19.97
N ASP A 276 1.45 24.24 19.69
CA ASP A 276 0.45 24.54 20.70
C ASP A 276 -0.44 23.30 20.84
N VAL A 277 -0.04 22.43 21.75
CA VAL A 277 -0.69 21.13 22.00
C VAL A 277 -2.15 21.35 22.46
N SER A 278 -2.47 22.53 22.98
CA SER A 278 -3.84 22.88 23.38
C SER A 278 -4.78 22.99 22.18
N ILE A 279 -4.30 23.46 21.03
CA ILE A 279 -5.09 23.52 19.79
C ILE A 279 -5.23 22.11 19.18
N SER A 280 -4.19 21.29 19.27
CA SER A 280 -4.22 19.91 18.77
C SER A 280 -4.96 18.94 19.70
N SER A 281 -5.18 19.29 20.96
CA SER A 281 -5.81 18.42 21.96
C SER A 281 -7.28 18.09 21.70
N ILE A 282 -7.98 18.90 20.89
CA ILE A 282 -9.37 18.65 20.49
C ILE A 282 -9.43 17.46 19.53
N ASP A 283 -8.47 17.36 18.63
CA ASP A 283 -8.40 16.31 17.62
C ASP A 283 -7.52 15.12 18.05
N HIS A 284 -6.73 15.28 19.11
CA HIS A 284 -5.74 14.29 19.57
C HIS A 284 -5.84 14.07 21.08
N PRO A 285 -6.79 13.24 21.55
CA PRO A 285 -6.93 12.95 22.98
C PRO A 285 -5.63 12.37 23.54
N MET A 286 -5.17 12.97 24.65
CA MET A 286 -3.94 12.58 25.35
C MET A 286 -4.20 11.40 26.28
N VAL A 287 -4.55 10.23 25.72
CA VAL A 287 -4.95 9.03 26.48
C VAL A 287 -3.88 8.60 27.47
N PHE A 288 -2.60 8.64 27.08
CA PHE A 288 -1.45 8.31 27.93
C PHE A 288 -0.54 9.53 28.22
N GLY A 289 -1.07 10.75 28.04
CA GLY A 289 -0.34 11.98 28.26
C GLY A 289 0.26 12.61 27.01
N GLU A 290 0.78 13.81 27.17
CA GLU A 290 1.27 14.68 26.10
C GLU A 290 2.46 14.08 25.34
N TYR A 291 3.44 13.54 26.06
CA TYR A 291 4.66 12.97 25.45
C TYR A 291 4.35 11.72 24.61
N GLU A 292 3.48 10.84 25.11
CA GLU A 292 3.06 9.66 24.36
C GLU A 292 2.30 10.09 23.10
N SER A 293 1.38 11.01 23.20
CA SER A 293 0.62 11.53 22.07
C SER A 293 1.55 12.13 21.01
N ALA A 294 2.53 12.95 21.40
CA ALA A 294 3.52 13.51 20.50
C ALA A 294 4.35 12.43 19.78
N ILE A 295 4.80 11.40 20.51
CA ILE A 295 5.56 10.28 19.96
C ILE A 295 4.69 9.46 18.99
N ARG A 296 3.48 9.12 19.38
CA ARG A 296 2.57 8.28 18.60
C ARG A 296 2.18 8.97 17.30
N HIS A 297 1.71 10.21 17.34
CA HIS A 297 1.31 10.94 16.13
C HIS A 297 2.51 11.31 15.27
N GLY A 298 3.65 11.69 15.86
CA GLY A 298 4.88 11.95 15.14
C GLY A 298 5.38 10.72 14.38
N LEU A 299 5.45 9.56 15.06
CA LEU A 299 5.85 8.29 14.47
C LEU A 299 4.85 7.84 13.39
N PHE A 300 3.54 7.97 13.66
CA PHE A 300 2.48 7.59 12.73
C PHE A 300 2.61 8.36 11.42
N GLN A 301 2.67 9.69 11.48
CA GLN A 301 2.72 10.54 10.30
C GLN A 301 4.04 10.35 9.52
N VAL A 302 5.18 10.24 10.21
CA VAL A 302 6.47 9.98 9.56
C VAL A 302 6.45 8.65 8.80
N ILE A 303 5.99 7.57 9.43
CA ILE A 303 5.89 6.27 8.77
C ILE A 303 4.88 6.31 7.63
N SER A 304 3.70 6.88 7.84
CA SER A 304 2.66 7.02 6.83
C SER A 304 3.17 7.70 5.56
N VAL A 305 3.97 8.76 5.70
CA VAL A 305 4.53 9.50 4.56
C VAL A 305 5.70 8.76 3.93
N ILE A 306 6.67 8.25 4.71
CA ILE A 306 7.84 7.52 4.16
C ILE A 306 7.41 6.24 3.44
N THR A 307 6.42 5.52 3.98
CA THR A 307 5.89 4.31 3.33
C THR A 307 4.91 4.62 2.20
N THR A 308 4.61 5.90 1.97
CA THR A 308 3.61 6.36 1.00
C THR A 308 2.22 5.77 1.25
N THR A 309 1.89 5.41 2.50
CA THR A 309 0.58 4.86 2.86
C THR A 309 -0.49 5.94 2.86
N GLY A 310 -0.22 7.12 3.45
CA GLY A 310 -1.12 8.26 3.40
C GLY A 310 -2.26 8.23 4.42
N PHE A 311 -2.27 7.31 5.40
CA PHE A 311 -3.19 7.41 6.53
C PHE A 311 -2.90 8.64 7.40
N VAL A 312 -3.94 9.22 7.96
CA VAL A 312 -3.88 10.41 8.80
C VAL A 312 -4.36 10.07 10.21
N SER A 313 -3.53 10.38 11.21
CA SER A 313 -3.90 10.36 12.64
C SER A 313 -3.93 11.75 13.23
N ALA A 314 -3.29 12.71 12.58
CA ALA A 314 -3.14 14.10 12.98
C ALA A 314 -2.86 14.99 11.78
N ASP A 315 -3.30 16.23 11.80
CA ASP A 315 -2.94 17.22 10.80
C ASP A 315 -1.57 17.84 11.14
N PHE A 316 -0.52 17.35 10.48
CA PHE A 316 0.84 17.83 10.69
C PHE A 316 1.06 19.28 10.23
N THR A 317 0.16 19.85 9.42
CA THR A 317 0.25 21.25 9.00
C THR A 317 -0.05 22.23 10.14
N MET A 318 -0.78 21.75 11.14
CA MET A 318 -1.12 22.53 12.35
C MET A 318 0.01 22.52 13.40
N TRP A 319 0.98 21.60 13.30
CA TRP A 319 2.02 21.49 14.34
C TRP A 319 3.02 22.65 14.31
N ALA A 320 3.62 22.94 13.16
CA ALA A 320 4.48 24.10 12.94
C ALA A 320 4.79 24.24 11.43
N PRO A 321 5.02 25.45 10.92
CA PRO A 321 5.41 25.64 9.51
C PRO A 321 6.66 24.84 9.11
N PHE A 322 7.61 24.69 10.02
CA PHE A 322 8.82 23.89 9.78
C PHE A 322 8.53 22.40 9.67
N ALA A 323 7.55 21.87 10.41
CA ALA A 323 7.11 20.48 10.27
C ALA A 323 6.55 20.23 8.85
N THR A 324 5.75 21.14 8.31
CA THR A 324 5.22 21.03 6.94
C THR A 324 6.34 20.92 5.90
N ILE A 325 7.42 21.69 6.03
CA ILE A 325 8.59 21.61 5.14
C ILE A 325 9.27 20.24 5.24
N ILE A 326 9.42 19.71 6.47
CA ILE A 326 9.99 18.37 6.67
C ILE A 326 9.12 17.30 6.01
N PHE A 327 7.80 17.32 6.22
CA PHE A 327 6.89 16.39 5.60
C PHE A 327 6.88 16.48 4.08
N PHE A 328 6.96 17.69 3.53
CA PHE A 328 7.15 17.88 2.09
C PHE A 328 8.44 17.20 1.60
N GLY A 329 9.54 17.34 2.32
CA GLY A 329 10.79 16.63 2.03
C GLY A 329 10.64 15.11 2.14
N LEU A 330 9.90 14.61 3.14
CA LEU A 330 9.66 13.18 3.34
C LEU A 330 8.85 12.54 2.21
N MET A 331 8.00 13.29 1.51
CA MET A 331 7.22 12.79 0.37
C MET A 331 8.10 12.32 -0.80
N PHE A 332 9.37 12.76 -0.87
CA PHE A 332 10.33 12.27 -1.86
C PHE A 332 11.02 10.97 -1.43
N LEU A 333 10.91 10.58 -0.16
CA LEU A 333 11.40 9.29 0.32
C LEU A 333 10.33 8.23 0.07
N GLY A 334 10.78 7.02 -0.22
CA GLY A 334 9.91 5.84 -0.32
C GLY A 334 10.43 4.74 0.60
N GLY A 335 9.72 3.62 0.68
CA GLY A 335 10.21 2.44 1.40
C GLY A 335 11.31 1.69 0.64
N SER A 336 11.66 0.50 1.15
CA SER A 336 12.68 -0.37 0.57
C SER A 336 12.27 -0.90 -0.81
N ALA A 337 13.25 -1.21 -1.66
CA ALA A 337 13.00 -1.94 -2.90
C ALA A 337 12.39 -3.32 -2.59
N GLY A 338 11.39 -3.75 -3.36
CA GLY A 338 10.65 -4.99 -3.08
C GLY A 338 9.66 -4.89 -1.92
N SER A 339 9.25 -3.68 -1.55
CA SER A 339 8.09 -3.36 -0.70
C SER A 339 6.93 -2.85 -1.56
N THR A 340 5.73 -2.78 -0.98
CA THR A 340 4.54 -2.21 -1.63
C THR A 340 4.59 -0.69 -1.75
N SER A 341 5.44 0.01 -0.98
CA SER A 341 5.48 1.47 -0.96
C SER A 341 5.86 2.07 -2.32
N GLY A 342 5.36 3.26 -2.60
CA GLY A 342 5.72 4.08 -3.75
C GLY A 342 7.02 4.88 -3.55
N GLY A 343 7.10 6.06 -4.16
CA GLY A 343 8.17 7.03 -3.97
C GLY A 343 9.54 6.61 -4.52
N ILE A 344 10.57 7.39 -4.19
CA ILE A 344 11.96 7.07 -4.53
C ILE A 344 12.49 6.08 -3.50
N LYS A 345 12.71 4.83 -3.93
CA LYS A 345 13.14 3.74 -3.03
C LYS A 345 14.43 4.06 -2.29
N VAL A 346 14.52 3.64 -1.03
CA VAL A 346 15.67 3.87 -0.15
C VAL A 346 16.99 3.42 -0.78
N VAL A 347 17.01 2.35 -1.55
CA VAL A 347 18.20 1.88 -2.27
C VAL A 347 18.78 2.96 -3.20
N ARG A 348 17.94 3.78 -3.83
CA ARG A 348 18.42 4.87 -4.70
C ARG A 348 19.09 5.98 -3.88
N HIS A 349 18.53 6.34 -2.74
CA HIS A 349 19.14 7.28 -1.80
C HIS A 349 20.47 6.73 -1.29
N LEU A 350 20.55 5.44 -0.96
CA LEU A 350 21.80 4.79 -0.56
C LEU A 350 22.87 4.89 -1.66
N MET A 351 22.50 4.65 -2.92
CA MET A 351 23.41 4.78 -4.06
C MET A 351 23.90 6.23 -4.23
N ILE A 352 23.00 7.21 -4.13
CA ILE A 352 23.36 8.64 -4.24
C ILE A 352 24.33 9.04 -3.13
N ILE A 353 24.05 8.67 -1.88
CA ILE A 353 24.92 8.97 -0.73
C ILE A 353 26.30 8.34 -0.92
N ARG A 354 26.37 7.05 -1.31
CA ARG A 354 27.62 6.36 -1.56
C ARG A 354 28.42 6.97 -2.69
N ASN A 355 27.76 7.29 -3.79
CA ASN A 355 28.42 7.91 -4.93
C ASN A 355 28.97 9.29 -4.55
N GLY A 356 28.19 10.10 -3.83
CA GLY A 356 28.65 11.38 -3.30
C GLY A 356 29.91 11.26 -2.42
N VAL A 357 29.92 10.28 -1.48
CA VAL A 357 31.08 10.01 -0.64
C VAL A 357 32.30 9.55 -1.47
N LEU A 358 32.06 8.73 -2.50
CA LEU A 358 33.17 8.30 -3.40
C LEU A 358 33.72 9.45 -4.21
N GLU A 359 32.90 10.32 -4.78
CA GLU A 359 33.36 11.51 -5.50
C GLU A 359 34.10 12.48 -4.59
N PHE A 360 33.63 12.64 -3.34
CA PHE A 360 34.37 13.44 -2.35
C PHE A 360 35.77 12.87 -2.06
N LYS A 361 35.86 11.53 -1.90
CA LYS A 361 37.17 10.87 -1.72
C LYS A 361 38.07 11.01 -2.94
N ARG A 362 37.53 10.90 -4.16
CA ARG A 362 38.29 11.09 -5.40
C ARG A 362 38.79 12.51 -5.55
N THR A 363 38.02 13.51 -5.12
CA THR A 363 38.45 14.91 -5.16
C THR A 363 39.56 15.19 -4.16
N LEU A 364 39.53 14.56 -2.96
CA LEU A 364 40.53 14.73 -1.93
C LEU A 364 41.80 13.91 -2.20
N HIS A 365 41.67 12.78 -2.89
CA HIS A 365 42.79 11.88 -3.21
C HIS A 365 42.70 11.49 -4.69
N PRO A 366 43.19 12.35 -5.61
CA PRO A 366 43.02 12.18 -7.05
C PRO A 366 43.92 11.09 -7.67
N ASN A 367 44.75 10.34 -6.89
CA ASN A 367 45.58 9.24 -7.37
C ASN A 367 45.01 7.88 -7.06
#